data_32cd109049e8604fb210da4348c67610
#
_entry.id   32cd109049e8604fb210da4348c67610
#
_cell.length_a   1.000
_cell.length_b   1.000
_cell.length_c   1.000
_cell.angle_alpha   90.00
_cell.angle_beta   90.00
_cell.angle_gamma   90.00
#
_symmetry.space_group_name_H-M   'P 1'
#
loop_
_entity.id
_entity.type
_entity.pdbx_description
1 polymer ?
#
loop_
_entity_poly.entity_id
_entity_poly.type
_entity_poly.pdbx_seq_one_letter_code
_entity_poly.pdbx_strand_id
1 'polypeptide(L)'
;LKKRGYVSYAGYQVQENLQIPTCCPGLVYVRAEEITADPKKMKTVSLEGGSVKICWNKVKVAKSSFLDKGKRWDDFEVRDMEILRRFSSTPSFSHVLAGIGCSGARPMVSARSAYNQSKALLGRVFRLPSEREWGRGPKPGTWKWAAQFVDYLLPDFRTSKMSVEDWIASMPARRRSPLKRAAERYRQSGWRRSYEKFSSFVKTELLPGFGKSDVELTRLTGMIDRLIQGPADETHVIAGPYLKPLVYALKKIWGPDSAIFYGSAGPEALHKFLEEKLIDGARQYFWCDFSMYDNTHSEESWEFMAKLYRRAGIHDSDFWRVFEAWKAPRGTIGPFKYQARVMNASGRDDTALANGILNGFATYLSVAAAWLEIELEELTPAMLAPLKSIIVLSVCGDDSLGSIPPMPEEFMIGFRKRVAQNIAKFGFEAKLETSTRLCDAVYLGMRPYPVAGRWFWGKTIGRATYKMGWVVKKDNADAMAHITGIADMHCLCSRHVPVLSDLAAKIVELRKGAKRTPITIDPDRPWEWTLKGEVEYDYSTLEHVATTYTRKGVTVRVDDVLDLIKKIRAIERLPQVLDHWLWRHMIHADDL
;
A
#
# COMPACT_ATOMS: atom_id res chain seq x y z
N LEU A 1 -35.47 -24.64 -0.67
CA LEU A 1 -34.13 -24.65 -1.23
C LEU A 1 -33.33 -25.83 -0.74
N LYS A 2 -33.22 -26.13 0.58
CA LYS A 2 -32.59 -27.37 1.11
C LYS A 2 -33.13 -28.65 0.45
N LYS A 3 -34.41 -28.67 0.04
CA LYS A 3 -35.06 -29.83 -0.60
C LYS A 3 -34.60 -30.09 -2.04
N ARG A 4 -33.85 -29.18 -2.67
CA ARG A 4 -33.41 -29.30 -4.08
C ARG A 4 -31.92 -29.62 -4.24
N GLY A 5 -31.19 -29.87 -3.14
CA GLY A 5 -29.79 -30.29 -3.17
C GLY A 5 -28.79 -29.25 -3.62
N TYR A 6 -29.14 -27.96 -3.62
CA TYR A 6 -28.22 -26.87 -3.94
C TYR A 6 -27.73 -26.17 -2.68
N VAL A 7 -26.55 -25.60 -2.74
CA VAL A 7 -25.93 -24.84 -1.68
C VAL A 7 -25.46 -23.49 -2.21
N SER A 8 -25.75 -22.41 -1.48
CA SER A 8 -25.22 -21.09 -1.82
C SER A 8 -23.93 -20.85 -1.09
N TYR A 9 -23.00 -20.22 -1.76
CA TYR A 9 -21.79 -19.72 -1.13
C TYR A 9 -22.05 -18.30 -0.62
N ALA A 10 -21.83 -18.07 0.69
CA ALA A 10 -21.91 -16.74 1.32
C ALA A 10 -23.12 -16.42 2.20
N GLY A 11 -23.89 -17.37 2.60
CA GLY A 11 -24.87 -17.15 3.68
C GLY A 11 -26.10 -16.30 3.33
N TYR A 12 -26.44 -16.18 2.05
CA TYR A 12 -27.69 -15.57 1.65
C TYR A 12 -28.85 -16.57 1.72
N GLN A 13 -29.91 -16.20 2.42
CA GLN A 13 -31.22 -16.82 2.24
C GLN A 13 -31.85 -16.21 0.98
N VAL A 14 -31.95 -16.99 -0.08
CA VAL A 14 -32.68 -16.60 -1.29
C VAL A 14 -34.10 -17.17 -1.16
N GLN A 15 -35.11 -16.33 -1.25
CA GLN A 15 -36.52 -16.78 -1.29
C GLN A 15 -36.82 -17.46 -2.62
N GLU A 16 -37.75 -18.44 -2.56
CA GLU A 16 -38.13 -19.32 -3.69
C GLU A 16 -38.75 -18.51 -4.77
N ASN A 17 -38.61 -17.67 -5.43
CA ASN A 17 -39.20 -16.96 -6.60
C ASN A 17 -38.45 -15.67 -6.98
N LEU A 18 -37.26 -15.45 -6.42
CA LEU A 18 -36.46 -14.32 -6.88
C LEU A 18 -35.71 -14.71 -8.14
N GLN A 19 -36.02 -14.05 -9.24
CA GLN A 19 -35.06 -13.87 -10.33
C GLN A 19 -33.81 -13.24 -9.71
N ILE A 20 -32.64 -13.83 -9.97
CA ILE A 20 -31.37 -13.28 -9.48
C ILE A 20 -31.28 -11.85 -10.02
N PRO A 21 -31.23 -10.83 -9.15
CA PRO A 21 -31.07 -9.49 -9.65
C PRO A 21 -29.76 -9.41 -10.43
N THR A 22 -29.80 -8.86 -11.62
CA THR A 22 -28.60 -8.58 -12.43
C THR A 22 -27.58 -7.70 -11.72
N CYS A 23 -27.97 -7.10 -10.60
CA CYS A 23 -27.12 -6.31 -9.70
C CYS A 23 -26.25 -7.15 -8.73
N CYS A 24 -26.41 -8.47 -8.68
CA CYS A 24 -25.53 -9.38 -7.92
C CYS A 24 -24.66 -10.20 -8.90
N PRO A 25 -23.75 -9.59 -9.66
CA PRO A 25 -22.85 -10.35 -10.51
C PRO A 25 -21.92 -11.16 -9.62
N GLY A 26 -22.03 -12.47 -9.70
CA GLY A 26 -21.03 -13.33 -9.10
C GLY A 26 -21.52 -14.32 -8.06
N LEU A 27 -22.79 -14.61 -7.93
CA LEU A 27 -23.28 -15.75 -7.14
C LEU A 27 -23.03 -17.06 -7.91
N VAL A 28 -22.26 -17.97 -7.33
CA VAL A 28 -22.08 -19.33 -7.84
C VAL A 28 -22.88 -20.29 -6.99
N TYR A 29 -23.74 -21.03 -7.63
CA TYR A 29 -24.51 -22.10 -7.01
C TYR A 29 -23.95 -23.44 -7.50
N VAL A 30 -23.71 -24.35 -6.57
CA VAL A 30 -23.23 -25.71 -6.85
C VAL A 30 -24.14 -26.71 -6.20
N ARG A 31 -24.30 -27.88 -6.80
CA ARG A 31 -25.05 -28.98 -6.20
C ARG A 31 -24.32 -29.50 -4.96
N ALA A 32 -25.06 -29.87 -3.93
CA ALA A 32 -24.49 -30.41 -2.68
C ALA A 32 -23.62 -31.65 -2.93
N GLU A 33 -23.97 -32.44 -3.92
CA GLU A 33 -23.25 -33.62 -4.35
C GLU A 33 -21.88 -33.31 -4.96
N GLU A 34 -21.70 -32.13 -5.56
CA GLU A 34 -20.45 -31.71 -6.17
C GLU A 34 -19.45 -31.14 -5.13
N ILE A 35 -19.96 -30.78 -3.94
CA ILE A 35 -19.14 -30.22 -2.84
C ILE A 35 -18.50 -31.32 -2.00
N THR A 36 -19.11 -32.52 -1.96
CA THR A 36 -18.60 -33.70 -1.26
C THR A 36 -17.53 -34.45 -2.07
N ALA A 37 -17.21 -33.97 -3.27
CA ALA A 37 -16.24 -34.60 -4.13
C ALA A 37 -14.84 -34.63 -3.50
N ASP A 38 -14.22 -35.79 -3.67
CA ASP A 38 -12.87 -36.16 -3.28
C ASP A 38 -11.87 -34.97 -3.34
N PRO A 39 -11.12 -34.68 -2.25
CA PRO A 39 -10.06 -33.67 -2.25
C PRO A 39 -9.04 -33.82 -3.37
N LYS A 40 -8.95 -35.02 -3.99
CA LYS A 40 -8.12 -35.32 -5.15
C LYS A 40 -8.62 -34.68 -6.45
N LYS A 41 -9.89 -34.28 -6.53
CA LYS A 41 -10.50 -33.64 -7.71
C LYS A 41 -10.41 -32.10 -7.67
N MET A 42 -9.31 -31.56 -7.18
CA MET A 42 -9.07 -30.12 -7.24
C MET A 42 -8.87 -29.67 -8.70
N LYS A 43 -9.81 -28.91 -9.24
CA LYS A 43 -9.66 -28.31 -10.57
C LYS A 43 -8.58 -27.21 -10.49
N THR A 44 -7.59 -27.30 -11.36
CA THR A 44 -6.59 -26.25 -11.54
C THR A 44 -7.04 -25.34 -12.68
N VAL A 45 -7.05 -24.05 -12.45
CA VAL A 45 -7.31 -23.03 -13.46
C VAL A 45 -5.98 -22.41 -13.83
N SER A 46 -5.60 -22.51 -15.09
CA SER A 46 -4.44 -21.82 -15.64
C SER A 46 -4.85 -20.42 -16.09
N LEU A 47 -4.04 -19.43 -15.78
CA LEU A 47 -4.23 -18.02 -16.12
C LEU A 47 -2.91 -17.52 -16.69
N GLU A 48 -2.94 -16.50 -17.55
CA GLU A 48 -1.71 -15.90 -18.09
C GLU A 48 -0.76 -15.39 -16.98
N GLY A 49 -1.32 -14.90 -15.86
CA GLY A 49 -0.56 -14.45 -14.69
C GLY A 49 -0.19 -15.54 -13.69
N GLY A 50 -0.47 -16.82 -13.96
CA GLY A 50 -0.19 -17.93 -13.05
C GLY A 50 -1.26 -19.01 -13.05
N SER A 51 -1.33 -19.80 -11.97
CA SER A 51 -2.34 -20.84 -11.80
C SER A 51 -2.97 -20.82 -10.42
N VAL A 52 -4.24 -21.23 -10.32
CA VAL A 52 -4.97 -21.33 -9.06
C VAL A 52 -5.70 -22.67 -8.95
N LYS A 53 -5.66 -23.26 -7.76
CA LYS A 53 -6.45 -24.44 -7.40
C LYS A 53 -7.45 -24.08 -6.32
N ILE A 54 -8.68 -24.52 -6.46
CA ILE A 54 -9.75 -24.30 -5.50
C ILE A 54 -9.89 -25.51 -4.61
N CYS A 55 -9.75 -25.34 -3.29
CA CYS A 55 -9.91 -26.39 -2.28
C CYS A 55 -11.34 -26.34 -1.73
N TRP A 56 -12.27 -27.02 -2.37
CA TRP A 56 -13.69 -26.99 -2.05
C TRP A 56 -14.02 -27.42 -0.62
N ASN A 57 -13.27 -28.33 -0.02
CA ASN A 57 -13.45 -28.77 1.36
C ASN A 57 -13.20 -27.67 2.42
N LYS A 58 -12.57 -26.55 2.02
CA LYS A 58 -12.36 -25.38 2.87
C LYS A 58 -13.41 -24.29 2.68
N VAL A 59 -14.31 -24.49 1.73
CA VAL A 59 -15.40 -23.55 1.47
C VAL A 59 -16.52 -23.82 2.46
N LYS A 60 -16.77 -22.92 3.40
CA LYS A 60 -17.94 -22.99 4.27
C LYS A 60 -19.17 -22.60 3.47
N VAL A 61 -20.04 -23.55 3.23
CA VAL A 61 -21.24 -23.36 2.44
C VAL A 61 -22.44 -23.30 3.37
N ALA A 62 -23.19 -22.22 3.33
CA ALA A 62 -24.50 -22.20 3.96
C ALA A 62 -25.47 -23.03 3.10
N LYS A 63 -26.11 -24.02 3.71
CA LYS A 63 -27.12 -24.84 3.04
C LYS A 63 -28.36 -24.00 2.76
N SER A 64 -28.40 -23.35 1.63
CA SER A 64 -29.63 -22.78 1.07
C SER A 64 -29.64 -23.02 -0.43
N SER A 65 -30.72 -23.47 -0.91
CA SER A 65 -30.91 -23.97 -2.25
C SER A 65 -31.19 -22.87 -3.24
N PHE A 66 -30.56 -22.92 -4.35
CA PHE A 66 -31.03 -22.43 -5.65
C PHE A 66 -30.04 -22.89 -6.71
N LEU A 67 -30.26 -23.31 -7.89
CA LEU A 67 -30.96 -22.91 -8.99
C LEU A 67 -30.45 -23.56 -10.26
N ASP A 68 -31.08 -23.45 -11.25
CA ASP A 68 -30.87 -23.86 -12.61
C ASP A 68 -30.67 -25.37 -12.83
N LYS A 69 -31.80 -25.96 -13.13
CA LYS A 69 -31.85 -27.33 -13.65
C LYS A 69 -31.08 -27.37 -14.97
N GLY A 70 -29.88 -27.95 -14.95
CA GLY A 70 -29.28 -28.34 -16.21
C GLY A 70 -27.81 -28.01 -16.46
N LYS A 71 -27.16 -27.13 -15.69
CA LYS A 71 -25.72 -26.89 -15.87
C LYS A 71 -24.90 -27.67 -14.85
N ARG A 72 -24.11 -28.63 -15.34
CA ARG A 72 -23.05 -29.29 -14.58
C ARG A 72 -21.86 -28.37 -14.42
N TRP A 73 -21.03 -28.58 -13.40
CA TRP A 73 -19.74 -27.89 -13.26
C TRP A 73 -18.85 -28.02 -14.50
N ASP A 74 -18.96 -29.16 -15.17
CA ASP A 74 -18.21 -29.47 -16.38
C ASP A 74 -18.71 -28.64 -17.59
N ASP A 75 -19.93 -28.08 -17.52
CA ASP A 75 -20.50 -27.19 -18.55
C ASP A 75 -20.02 -25.74 -18.40
N PHE A 76 -19.32 -25.42 -17.31
CA PHE A 76 -18.62 -24.16 -17.17
C PHE A 76 -17.23 -24.32 -17.77
N GLU A 77 -17.10 -24.13 -19.06
CA GLU A 77 -15.81 -23.79 -19.66
C GLU A 77 -15.28 -22.58 -18.95
N VAL A 78 -14.26 -22.80 -18.16
CA VAL A 78 -13.52 -21.74 -17.51
C VAL A 78 -12.69 -21.06 -18.57
N ARG A 79 -13.29 -20.15 -19.25
CA ARG A 79 -12.53 -19.16 -19.98
C ARG A 79 -11.98 -18.19 -18.93
N ASP A 80 -10.73 -18.50 -18.56
CA ASP A 80 -9.86 -17.62 -17.81
C ASP A 80 -10.42 -17.16 -16.45
N MET A 81 -10.62 -15.95 -16.16
CA MET A 81 -10.92 -15.40 -14.83
C MET A 81 -12.37 -15.50 -14.37
N GLU A 82 -13.28 -16.08 -15.15
CA GLU A 82 -14.71 -15.98 -14.90
C GLU A 82 -15.22 -16.80 -13.70
N ILE A 83 -14.61 -17.95 -13.41
CA ILE A 83 -14.93 -18.71 -12.18
C ILE A 83 -14.61 -17.91 -10.93
N LEU A 84 -13.42 -17.29 -10.87
CA LEU A 84 -13.03 -16.52 -9.71
C LEU A 84 -13.90 -15.26 -9.56
N ARG A 85 -14.36 -14.66 -10.66
CA ARG A 85 -15.32 -13.54 -10.65
C ARG A 85 -16.71 -13.96 -10.18
N ARG A 86 -17.08 -15.21 -10.34
CA ARG A 86 -18.41 -15.74 -9.94
C ARG A 86 -18.48 -16.17 -8.47
N PHE A 87 -17.35 -16.18 -7.73
CA PHE A 87 -17.42 -16.31 -6.28
C PHE A 87 -17.93 -15.02 -5.66
N SER A 88 -19.19 -15.00 -5.29
CA SER A 88 -19.76 -13.85 -4.61
C SER A 88 -20.11 -14.14 -3.18
N SER A 89 -19.68 -13.27 -2.33
CA SER A 89 -20.41 -12.83 -1.16
C SER A 89 -20.46 -11.31 -1.23
N THR A 90 -21.57 -10.73 -0.82
CA THR A 90 -21.57 -9.31 -0.52
C THR A 90 -20.40 -9.00 0.38
N PRO A 91 -19.68 -7.88 0.14
CA PRO A 91 -18.64 -7.44 1.06
C PRO A 91 -19.23 -7.38 2.47
N SER A 92 -18.81 -8.26 3.36
CA SER A 92 -19.19 -8.14 4.76
C SER A 92 -18.25 -7.15 5.40
N PHE A 93 -18.83 -6.13 6.07
CA PHE A 93 -18.07 -5.10 6.74
C PHE A 93 -18.03 -5.39 8.24
N SER A 94 -16.83 -5.35 8.79
CA SER A 94 -16.60 -5.53 10.22
C SER A 94 -15.90 -4.30 10.79
N HIS A 95 -16.66 -3.21 10.90
CA HIS A 95 -16.17 -1.98 11.51
C HIS A 95 -17.26 -1.31 12.34
N VAL A 96 -16.86 -0.50 13.28
CA VAL A 96 -17.75 0.21 14.19
C VAL A 96 -17.27 1.64 14.39
N LEU A 97 -18.20 2.59 14.42
CA LEU A 97 -17.92 3.95 14.86
C LEU A 97 -17.76 3.95 16.39
N ALA A 98 -16.62 4.34 16.88
CA ALA A 98 -16.31 4.45 18.28
C ALA A 98 -15.86 5.87 18.69
N GLY A 99 -15.52 6.71 17.72
CA GLY A 99 -15.11 8.10 17.93
C GLY A 99 -16.06 9.08 17.26
N ILE A 100 -15.50 10.05 16.55
CA ILE A 100 -16.23 11.06 15.80
C ILE A 100 -16.11 10.71 14.32
N GLY A 101 -17.25 10.54 13.63
CA GLY A 101 -17.34 10.23 12.21
C GLY A 101 -17.89 11.39 11.40
N CYS A 102 -17.49 11.49 10.14
CA CYS A 102 -18.04 12.47 9.20
C CYS A 102 -19.31 11.94 8.53
N SER A 103 -20.36 12.76 8.48
CA SER A 103 -21.59 12.44 7.77
C SER A 103 -21.30 12.26 6.27
N GLY A 104 -21.83 11.19 5.65
CA GLY A 104 -21.63 10.87 4.24
C GLY A 104 -20.26 10.25 3.90
N ALA A 105 -19.36 10.09 4.87
CA ALA A 105 -18.05 9.46 4.70
C ALA A 105 -17.91 8.24 5.60
N ARG A 106 -18.51 7.13 5.20
CA ARG A 106 -18.42 5.87 5.93
C ARG A 106 -17.29 5.01 5.37
N PRO A 107 -16.21 4.74 6.11
CA PRO A 107 -15.17 3.83 5.65
C PRO A 107 -15.69 2.41 5.55
N MET A 108 -15.05 1.61 4.72
CA MET A 108 -15.36 0.22 4.47
C MET A 108 -14.17 -0.66 4.81
N VAL A 109 -14.43 -1.89 5.21
CA VAL A 109 -13.39 -2.88 5.50
C VAL A 109 -13.71 -4.16 4.75
N SER A 110 -12.81 -4.57 3.88
CA SER A 110 -12.96 -5.84 3.18
C SER A 110 -12.90 -7.01 4.14
N ALA A 111 -13.95 -7.82 4.17
CA ALA A 111 -13.95 -9.06 4.90
C ALA A 111 -13.06 -10.11 4.21
N ARG A 112 -12.59 -11.09 4.99
CA ARG A 112 -11.83 -12.24 4.47
C ARG A 112 -12.76 -13.29 3.83
N SER A 113 -13.69 -12.85 2.96
CA SER A 113 -14.55 -13.74 2.19
C SER A 113 -13.81 -14.33 0.99
N ALA A 114 -14.25 -15.47 0.48
CA ALA A 114 -13.64 -16.06 -0.72
C ALA A 114 -13.81 -15.14 -1.94
N TYR A 115 -14.89 -14.36 -2.00
CA TYR A 115 -15.07 -13.32 -3.01
C TYR A 115 -13.94 -12.28 -2.98
N ASN A 116 -13.72 -11.63 -1.83
CA ASN A 116 -12.67 -10.62 -1.70
C ASN A 116 -11.27 -11.22 -1.91
N GLN A 117 -11.07 -12.47 -1.47
CA GLN A 117 -9.82 -13.21 -1.70
C GLN A 117 -9.58 -13.51 -3.18
N SER A 118 -10.62 -13.96 -3.91
CA SER A 118 -10.52 -14.20 -5.35
C SER A 118 -10.28 -12.90 -6.12
N LYS A 119 -10.99 -11.83 -5.76
CA LYS A 119 -10.84 -10.50 -6.35
C LYS A 119 -9.43 -9.93 -6.14
N ALA A 120 -8.87 -10.11 -4.92
CA ALA A 120 -7.50 -9.72 -4.61
C ALA A 120 -6.48 -10.54 -5.43
N LEU A 121 -6.68 -11.86 -5.59
CA LEU A 121 -5.84 -12.68 -6.45
C LEU A 121 -5.87 -12.21 -7.91
N LEU A 122 -7.07 -11.99 -8.45
CA LEU A 122 -7.24 -11.54 -9.84
C LEU A 122 -6.60 -10.20 -10.10
N GLY A 123 -6.83 -9.24 -9.20
CA GLY A 123 -6.41 -7.87 -9.41
C GLY A 123 -4.99 -7.53 -8.95
N ARG A 124 -4.41 -8.34 -8.04
CA ARG A 124 -3.10 -8.05 -7.46
C ARG A 124 -2.03 -9.08 -7.81
N VAL A 125 -2.41 -10.32 -8.13
CA VAL A 125 -1.46 -11.40 -8.41
C VAL A 125 -1.48 -11.81 -9.88
N PHE A 126 -2.67 -11.98 -10.45
CA PHE A 126 -2.81 -12.50 -11.83
C PHE A 126 -3.01 -11.41 -12.89
N ARG A 127 -3.17 -10.15 -12.50
CA ARG A 127 -3.20 -9.07 -13.47
C ARG A 127 -1.84 -8.97 -14.16
N LEU A 128 -1.87 -8.88 -15.47
CA LEU A 128 -0.67 -8.64 -16.27
C LEU A 128 -0.42 -7.14 -16.40
N PRO A 129 0.86 -6.73 -16.52
CA PRO A 129 1.21 -5.38 -16.95
C PRO A 129 0.58 -5.06 -18.31
N SER A 130 0.36 -3.78 -18.56
CA SER A 130 -0.15 -3.32 -19.84
C SER A 130 0.78 -3.73 -20.99
N GLU A 131 0.19 -4.07 -22.13
CA GLU A 131 0.93 -4.37 -23.34
C GLU A 131 1.45 -3.09 -23.99
N ARG A 132 2.66 -3.14 -24.49
CA ARG A 132 3.37 -2.03 -25.14
C ARG A 132 3.93 -2.51 -26.46
N GLU A 133 4.51 -1.62 -27.26
CA GLU A 133 5.13 -1.96 -28.56
C GLU A 133 6.23 -3.03 -28.48
N TRP A 134 6.91 -3.13 -27.32
CA TRP A 134 7.92 -4.17 -27.07
C TRP A 134 7.40 -5.37 -26.27
N GLY A 135 6.11 -5.50 -26.08
CA GLY A 135 5.45 -6.52 -25.27
C GLY A 135 5.15 -6.09 -23.85
N ARG A 136 4.90 -7.06 -22.96
CA ARG A 136 4.58 -6.81 -21.54
C ARG A 136 5.85 -6.76 -20.69
N GLY A 137 5.90 -5.82 -19.76
CA GLY A 137 7.06 -5.66 -18.86
C GLY A 137 8.06 -4.62 -19.34
N PRO A 138 9.33 -4.71 -18.93
CA PRO A 138 10.37 -3.76 -19.34
C PRO A 138 10.73 -3.90 -20.81
N LYS A 139 11.20 -2.82 -21.43
CA LYS A 139 11.88 -2.89 -22.72
C LYS A 139 13.13 -3.75 -22.55
N PRO A 140 13.34 -4.76 -23.41
CA PRO A 140 14.45 -5.69 -23.25
C PRO A 140 15.81 -4.99 -23.09
N GLY A 141 16.54 -5.36 -22.05
CA GLY A 141 17.86 -4.81 -21.75
C GLY A 141 17.87 -3.53 -20.91
N THR A 142 16.74 -2.91 -20.60
CA THR A 142 16.71 -1.65 -19.83
C THR A 142 17.36 -1.80 -18.46
N TRP A 143 17.06 -2.85 -17.69
CA TRP A 143 17.68 -3.07 -16.39
C TRP A 143 19.16 -3.44 -16.48
N LYS A 144 19.57 -4.11 -17.56
CA LYS A 144 20.99 -4.37 -17.85
C LYS A 144 21.73 -3.06 -18.12
N TRP A 145 21.13 -2.18 -18.91
CA TRP A 145 21.66 -0.83 -19.18
C TRP A 145 21.71 0.00 -17.89
N ALA A 146 20.68 -0.01 -17.05
CA ALA A 146 20.64 0.73 -15.80
C ALA A 146 21.74 0.31 -14.81
N ALA A 147 22.29 -0.90 -14.93
CA ALA A 147 23.34 -1.39 -14.05
C ALA A 147 24.65 -0.56 -14.13
N GLN A 148 24.90 0.18 -15.21
CA GLN A 148 26.07 1.08 -15.34
C GLN A 148 26.02 2.26 -14.35
N PHE A 149 24.85 2.61 -13.82
CA PHE A 149 24.67 3.71 -12.88
C PHE A 149 24.81 3.28 -11.40
N VAL A 150 25.02 1.99 -11.13
CA VAL A 150 25.08 1.46 -9.76
C VAL A 150 26.21 2.11 -8.97
N ASP A 151 27.40 2.31 -9.58
CA ASP A 151 28.54 2.92 -8.88
C ASP A 151 28.26 4.38 -8.50
N TYR A 152 27.47 5.08 -9.31
CA TYR A 152 27.10 6.46 -9.04
C TYR A 152 25.94 6.58 -8.01
N LEU A 153 24.87 5.79 -8.20
CA LEU A 153 23.66 5.91 -7.37
C LEU A 153 23.75 5.12 -6.06
N LEU A 154 24.52 4.04 -6.02
CA LEU A 154 24.72 3.17 -4.85
C LEU A 154 26.20 2.90 -4.59
N PRO A 155 27.03 3.94 -4.39
CA PRO A 155 28.44 3.76 -4.07
C PRO A 155 28.57 2.96 -2.77
N ASP A 156 29.52 2.01 -2.73
CA ASP A 156 29.81 1.19 -1.54
C ASP A 156 28.59 0.49 -0.89
N PHE A 157 27.57 0.15 -1.70
CA PHE A 157 26.43 -0.60 -1.24
C PHE A 157 26.84 -2.03 -0.85
N ARG A 158 27.19 -2.20 0.42
CA ARG A 158 27.69 -3.45 0.99
C ARG A 158 27.02 -3.73 2.32
N THR A 159 27.04 -5.00 2.73
CA THR A 159 26.51 -5.42 4.02
C THR A 159 27.41 -6.47 4.67
N SER A 160 27.34 -6.54 6.00
CA SER A 160 27.74 -7.71 6.77
C SER A 160 26.53 -8.33 7.43
N LYS A 161 26.45 -9.67 7.41
CA LYS A 161 25.36 -10.40 8.08
C LYS A 161 25.32 -10.05 9.56
N MET A 162 24.18 -9.58 10.10
CA MET A 162 23.99 -9.50 11.54
C MET A 162 23.74 -10.91 12.13
N SER A 163 23.93 -11.07 13.45
CA SER A 163 23.49 -12.29 14.12
C SER A 163 21.96 -12.44 14.02
N VAL A 164 21.47 -13.67 13.99
CA VAL A 164 20.02 -13.94 14.00
C VAL A 164 19.38 -13.40 15.29
N GLU A 165 20.09 -13.49 16.39
CA GLU A 165 19.69 -13.02 17.72
C GLU A 165 19.51 -11.50 17.74
N ASP A 166 20.48 -10.73 17.21
CA ASP A 166 20.42 -9.27 17.12
C ASP A 166 19.31 -8.83 16.16
N TRP A 167 19.18 -9.54 15.03
CA TRP A 167 18.11 -9.25 14.10
C TRP A 167 16.73 -9.46 14.75
N ILE A 168 16.50 -10.58 15.47
CA ILE A 168 15.25 -10.83 16.20
C ILE A 168 15.03 -9.78 17.30
N ALA A 169 16.08 -9.38 18.03
CA ALA A 169 16.00 -8.35 19.07
C ALA A 169 15.55 -6.99 18.47
N SER A 170 15.93 -6.71 17.24
CA SER A 170 15.54 -5.49 16.52
C SER A 170 14.10 -5.52 15.98
N MET A 171 13.38 -6.65 16.04
CA MET A 171 12.00 -6.77 15.58
C MET A 171 10.99 -6.27 16.63
N PRO A 172 9.79 -5.84 16.20
CA PRO A 172 8.70 -5.51 17.12
C PRO A 172 8.42 -6.65 18.10
N ALA A 173 8.13 -6.33 19.36
CA ALA A 173 8.01 -7.31 20.45
C ALA A 173 7.09 -8.50 20.10
N ARG A 174 5.95 -8.22 19.41
CA ARG A 174 4.99 -9.25 18.96
C ARG A 174 5.56 -10.26 17.96
N ARG A 175 6.63 -9.89 17.22
CA ARG A 175 7.27 -10.75 16.21
C ARG A 175 8.41 -11.61 16.79
N ARG A 176 9.00 -11.20 17.91
CA ARG A 176 10.21 -11.85 18.45
C ARG A 176 10.01 -13.33 18.81
N SER A 177 8.91 -13.66 19.51
CA SER A 177 8.64 -15.04 19.93
C SER A 177 8.37 -16.00 18.75
N PRO A 178 7.53 -15.66 17.75
CA PRO A 178 7.40 -16.47 16.54
C PRO A 178 8.72 -16.67 15.80
N LEU A 179 9.53 -15.62 15.64
CA LEU A 179 10.81 -15.70 14.93
C LEU A 179 11.86 -16.53 15.69
N LYS A 180 11.92 -16.46 17.03
CA LYS A 180 12.77 -17.36 17.83
C LYS A 180 12.42 -18.84 17.58
N ARG A 181 11.12 -19.17 17.57
CA ARG A 181 10.68 -20.55 17.26
C ARG A 181 11.02 -20.96 15.83
N ALA A 182 10.92 -20.05 14.88
CA ALA A 182 11.29 -20.32 13.49
C ALA A 182 12.80 -20.53 13.34
N ALA A 183 13.63 -19.71 14.02
CA ALA A 183 15.07 -19.88 14.06
C ALA A 183 15.48 -21.25 14.63
N GLU A 184 14.82 -21.67 15.70
CA GLU A 184 15.08 -22.99 16.31
C GLU A 184 14.68 -24.13 15.37
N ARG A 185 13.48 -24.08 14.75
CA ARG A 185 13.07 -25.07 13.75
C ARG A 185 14.04 -25.16 12.58
N TYR A 186 14.49 -24.00 12.07
CA TYR A 186 15.46 -23.97 10.98
C TYR A 186 16.82 -24.54 11.41
N ARG A 187 17.33 -24.22 12.60
CA ARG A 187 18.57 -24.76 13.15
C ARG A 187 18.54 -26.29 13.28
N GLN A 188 17.39 -26.85 13.72
CA GLN A 188 17.22 -28.29 13.91
C GLN A 188 17.02 -29.06 12.60
N SER A 189 16.34 -28.48 11.62
CA SER A 189 15.89 -29.23 10.45
C SER A 189 16.52 -28.78 9.12
N GLY A 190 17.30 -27.70 9.12
CA GLY A 190 17.79 -27.08 7.90
C GLY A 190 16.68 -26.59 6.98
N TRP A 191 17.03 -26.40 5.71
CA TRP A 191 16.07 -25.98 4.69
C TRP A 191 14.99 -27.03 4.43
N ARG A 192 13.74 -26.57 4.33
CA ARG A 192 12.58 -27.40 3.95
C ARG A 192 11.79 -26.72 2.82
N ARG A 193 11.37 -27.49 1.83
CA ARG A 193 10.52 -27.02 0.72
C ARG A 193 9.20 -26.37 1.19
N SER A 194 8.72 -26.69 2.40
CA SER A 194 7.54 -26.04 2.99
C SER A 194 7.75 -24.56 3.28
N TYR A 195 9.00 -24.10 3.48
CA TYR A 195 9.33 -22.70 3.74
C TYR A 195 9.14 -21.80 2.53
N GLU A 196 9.10 -22.37 1.33
CA GLU A 196 8.84 -21.63 0.09
C GLU A 196 7.38 -21.17 -0.08
N LYS A 197 6.48 -21.60 0.84
CA LYS A 197 5.06 -21.33 0.72
C LYS A 197 4.66 -20.04 1.42
N PHE A 198 3.81 -19.27 0.75
CA PHE A 198 3.20 -18.07 1.29
C PHE A 198 1.84 -18.35 1.93
N SER A 199 1.59 -17.70 3.05
CA SER A 199 0.27 -17.63 3.67
C SER A 199 -0.29 -16.23 3.41
N SER A 200 -1.27 -16.12 2.53
CA SER A 200 -1.76 -14.83 2.07
C SER A 200 -3.13 -14.50 2.66
N PHE A 201 -3.40 -13.22 2.80
CA PHE A 201 -4.68 -12.73 3.29
C PHE A 201 -5.00 -11.34 2.72
N VAL A 202 -6.29 -11.04 2.61
CA VAL A 202 -6.76 -9.70 2.29
C VAL A 202 -6.39 -8.77 3.45
N LYS A 203 -5.74 -7.65 3.14
CA LYS A 203 -5.34 -6.65 4.14
C LYS A 203 -6.58 -6.02 4.77
N THR A 204 -6.68 -6.13 6.08
CA THR A 204 -7.76 -5.53 6.85
C THR A 204 -7.42 -4.06 7.10
N GLU A 205 -7.98 -3.17 6.31
CA GLU A 205 -7.78 -1.71 6.43
C GLU A 205 -9.08 -0.96 6.15
N LEU A 206 -9.18 0.23 6.73
CA LEU A 206 -10.28 1.15 6.45
C LEU A 206 -10.05 1.76 5.06
N LEU A 207 -10.96 1.47 4.15
CA LEU A 207 -10.97 1.99 2.78
C LEU A 207 -12.01 3.10 2.67
N PRO A 208 -11.81 4.11 1.82
CA PRO A 208 -12.80 5.15 1.61
C PRO A 208 -14.10 4.57 1.09
N GLY A 209 -15.18 4.97 1.73
CA GLY A 209 -16.53 4.59 1.34
C GLY A 209 -17.38 5.84 1.27
N PHE A 210 -17.54 6.38 0.06
CA PHE A 210 -18.39 7.53 -0.17
C PHE A 210 -19.73 7.09 -0.73
N GLY A 211 -20.79 7.64 -0.16
CA GLY A 211 -22.07 7.67 -0.77
C GLY A 211 -23.14 6.73 -0.26
N LYS A 212 -24.34 7.05 -0.64
CA LYS A 212 -25.56 6.35 -0.26
C LYS A 212 -26.23 5.65 -1.45
N SER A 213 -25.67 5.73 -2.65
CA SER A 213 -26.31 5.16 -3.84
C SER A 213 -25.73 3.79 -4.21
N ASP A 214 -26.55 2.94 -4.80
CA ASP A 214 -26.15 1.63 -5.35
C ASP A 214 -25.04 1.76 -6.41
N VAL A 215 -24.95 2.91 -7.08
CA VAL A 215 -23.91 3.22 -8.06
C VAL A 215 -22.55 3.35 -7.37
N GLU A 216 -22.51 3.92 -6.17
CA GLU A 216 -21.28 4.06 -5.37
C GLU A 216 -20.89 2.75 -4.68
N LEU A 217 -21.86 1.93 -4.26
CA LEU A 217 -21.60 0.55 -3.87
C LEU A 217 -20.98 -0.25 -5.04
N THR A 218 -21.40 -0.01 -6.27
CA THR A 218 -20.84 -0.63 -7.47
C THR A 218 -19.42 -0.14 -7.75
N ARG A 219 -19.11 1.14 -7.52
CA ARG A 219 -17.72 1.65 -7.54
C ARG A 219 -16.84 0.97 -6.49
N LEU A 220 -17.34 0.81 -5.28
CA LEU A 220 -16.63 0.15 -4.19
C LEU A 220 -16.44 -1.35 -4.43
N THR A 221 -17.40 -2.02 -5.07
CA THR A 221 -17.24 -3.40 -5.55
C THR A 221 -16.18 -3.50 -6.66
N GLY A 222 -15.88 -2.40 -7.35
CA GLY A 222 -14.79 -2.26 -8.32
C GLY A 222 -13.39 -2.16 -7.67
N MET A 223 -13.27 -1.72 -6.42
CA MET A 223 -11.97 -1.60 -5.75
C MET A 223 -11.34 -2.97 -5.54
N ILE A 224 -10.05 -3.07 -5.86
CA ILE A 224 -9.27 -4.30 -5.69
C ILE A 224 -8.63 -4.28 -4.30
N ASP A 225 -9.03 -5.22 -3.47
CA ASP A 225 -8.50 -5.37 -2.12
C ASP A 225 -6.99 -5.58 -2.14
N ARG A 226 -6.29 -4.94 -1.19
CA ARG A 226 -4.85 -5.17 -1.04
C ARG A 226 -4.60 -6.56 -0.46
N LEU A 227 -3.63 -7.25 -1.02
CA LEU A 227 -3.23 -8.59 -0.63
C LEU A 227 -1.88 -8.53 0.10
N ILE A 228 -1.80 -9.17 1.25
CA ILE A 228 -0.53 -9.44 1.91
C ILE A 228 -0.15 -10.89 1.64
N GLN A 229 1.04 -11.10 1.11
CA GLN A 229 1.63 -12.41 0.85
C GLN A 229 2.75 -12.63 1.86
N GLY A 230 2.41 -13.24 3.01
CA GLY A 230 3.37 -13.50 4.09
C GLY A 230 4.16 -14.78 3.81
N PRO A 231 5.48 -14.71 3.62
CA PRO A 231 6.32 -15.91 3.55
C PRO A 231 6.42 -16.59 4.92
N ALA A 232 7.00 -17.78 4.96
CA ALA A 232 7.21 -18.51 6.21
C ALA A 232 8.19 -17.75 7.12
N ASP A 233 8.01 -17.82 8.44
CA ASP A 233 8.88 -17.15 9.41
C ASP A 233 10.36 -17.62 9.30
N GLU A 234 10.61 -18.84 8.85
CA GLU A 234 11.94 -19.38 8.60
C GLU A 234 12.67 -18.61 7.49
N THR A 235 11.97 -18.20 6.44
CA THR A 235 12.58 -17.39 5.37
C THR A 235 12.95 -16.00 5.83
N HIS A 236 12.18 -15.43 6.75
CA HIS A 236 12.53 -14.17 7.41
C HIS A 236 13.81 -14.31 8.25
N VAL A 237 13.95 -15.41 9.00
CA VAL A 237 15.15 -15.70 9.80
C VAL A 237 16.40 -15.88 8.94
N ILE A 238 16.26 -16.43 7.74
CA ILE A 238 17.37 -16.62 6.80
C ILE A 238 17.76 -15.30 6.13
N ALA A 239 16.79 -14.56 5.61
CA ALA A 239 17.03 -13.39 4.77
C ALA A 239 17.20 -12.09 5.58
N GLY A 240 16.42 -11.91 6.64
CA GLY A 240 16.38 -10.69 7.42
C GLY A 240 17.71 -10.20 7.98
N PRO A 241 18.59 -11.11 8.51
CA PRO A 241 19.94 -10.75 8.97
C PRO A 241 20.86 -10.13 7.92
N TYR A 242 20.62 -10.37 6.63
CA TYR A 242 21.32 -9.72 5.52
C TYR A 242 20.63 -8.43 5.07
N LEU A 243 19.30 -8.48 4.99
CA LEU A 243 18.51 -7.40 4.39
C LEU A 243 18.41 -6.17 5.29
N LYS A 244 18.33 -6.35 6.61
CA LYS A 244 18.27 -5.21 7.55
C LYS A 244 19.51 -4.33 7.53
N PRO A 245 20.74 -4.88 7.53
CA PRO A 245 21.94 -4.06 7.32
C PRO A 245 21.97 -3.37 5.96
N LEU A 246 21.42 -3.97 4.90
CA LEU A 246 21.31 -3.31 3.59
C LEU A 246 20.38 -2.10 3.64
N VAL A 247 19.27 -2.18 4.38
CA VAL A 247 18.40 -1.02 4.62
C VAL A 247 19.17 0.11 5.32
N TYR A 248 20.01 -0.22 6.29
CA TYR A 248 20.85 0.79 6.97
C TYR A 248 21.90 1.38 6.03
N ALA A 249 22.53 0.56 5.19
CA ALA A 249 23.45 1.04 4.16
C ALA A 249 22.74 1.97 3.17
N LEU A 250 21.55 1.61 2.71
CA LEU A 250 20.76 2.45 1.81
C LEU A 250 20.39 3.80 2.46
N LYS A 251 19.94 3.79 3.71
CA LYS A 251 19.62 5.02 4.46
C LYS A 251 20.84 5.95 4.58
N LYS A 252 22.05 5.40 4.64
CA LYS A 252 23.28 6.17 4.69
C LYS A 252 23.68 6.71 3.31
N ILE A 253 23.60 5.88 2.28
CA ILE A 253 23.97 6.24 0.90
C ILE A 253 22.97 7.25 0.33
N TRP A 254 21.69 6.98 0.52
CA TRP A 254 20.58 7.86 0.10
C TRP A 254 20.12 8.75 1.26
N GLY A 255 21.08 9.43 1.88
CA GLY A 255 20.85 10.45 2.90
C GLY A 255 20.38 11.78 2.30
N PRO A 256 20.07 12.79 3.12
CA PRO A 256 19.54 14.09 2.68
C PRO A 256 20.40 14.81 1.64
N ASP A 257 21.70 14.58 1.63
CA ASP A 257 22.67 15.25 0.73
C ASP A 257 22.97 14.44 -0.55
N SER A 258 22.35 13.30 -0.74
CA SER A 258 22.54 12.46 -1.93
C SER A 258 21.63 12.87 -3.09
N ALA A 259 21.89 12.31 -4.30
CA ALA A 259 21.04 12.53 -5.47
C ALA A 259 19.61 11.99 -5.26
N ILE A 260 19.49 10.90 -4.52
CA ILE A 260 18.23 10.28 -4.13
C ILE A 260 18.19 10.20 -2.61
N PHE A 261 17.11 10.65 -1.99
CA PHE A 261 16.86 10.51 -0.56
C PHE A 261 15.96 9.30 -0.28
N TYR A 262 16.34 8.47 0.67
CA TYR A 262 15.49 7.35 1.11
C TYR A 262 14.55 7.80 2.23
N GLY A 263 13.27 8.02 1.90
CA GLY A 263 12.26 8.58 2.80
C GLY A 263 12.00 7.81 4.09
N SER A 264 12.46 6.55 4.18
CA SER A 264 12.42 5.75 5.41
C SER A 264 13.63 5.98 6.33
N ALA A 265 14.45 7.00 6.08
CA ALA A 265 15.63 7.30 6.89
C ALA A 265 15.31 7.78 8.32
N GLY A 266 14.08 8.18 8.57
CA GLY A 266 13.59 8.64 9.87
C GLY A 266 13.00 10.06 9.81
N PRO A 267 12.26 10.47 10.85
CA PRO A 267 11.55 11.76 10.82
C PRO A 267 12.47 12.95 10.76
N GLU A 268 13.58 12.95 11.50
CA GLU A 268 14.55 14.06 11.49
C GLU A 268 15.19 14.24 10.10
N ALA A 269 15.61 13.14 9.48
CA ALA A 269 16.17 13.17 8.13
C ALA A 269 15.12 13.62 7.09
N LEU A 270 13.86 13.22 7.26
CA LEU A 270 12.77 13.62 6.39
C LEU A 270 12.44 15.11 6.55
N HIS A 271 12.50 15.66 7.77
CA HIS A 271 12.36 17.09 8.01
C HIS A 271 13.51 17.90 7.41
N LYS A 272 14.74 17.46 7.63
CA LYS A 272 15.92 18.07 7.03
C LYS A 272 15.81 18.12 5.51
N PHE A 273 15.41 17.01 4.90
CA PHE A 273 15.18 16.94 3.46
C PHE A 273 14.11 17.93 2.99
N LEU A 274 13.00 18.09 3.74
CA LEU A 274 11.96 19.05 3.43
C LEU A 274 12.51 20.49 3.46
N GLU A 275 13.12 20.90 4.57
CA GLU A 275 13.58 22.27 4.79
C GLU A 275 14.73 22.66 3.85
N GLU A 276 15.69 21.77 3.62
CA GLU A 276 16.90 22.08 2.86
C GLU A 276 16.79 21.82 1.35
N LYS A 277 15.86 20.95 0.92
CA LYS A 277 15.83 20.52 -0.49
C LYS A 277 14.51 20.79 -1.20
N LEU A 278 13.40 20.81 -0.50
CA LEU A 278 12.10 21.01 -1.16
C LEU A 278 11.57 22.45 -1.04
N ILE A 279 11.91 23.15 0.05
CA ILE A 279 11.38 24.51 0.30
C ILE A 279 12.33 25.60 -0.20
N ASP A 280 13.61 25.29 -0.33
CA ASP A 280 14.62 26.25 -0.75
C ASP A 280 14.40 26.71 -2.20
N GLY A 281 14.00 27.98 -2.36
CA GLY A 281 13.78 28.63 -3.64
C GLY A 281 12.49 28.23 -4.37
N ALA A 282 12.31 28.77 -5.56
CA ALA A 282 11.20 28.41 -6.45
C ALA A 282 11.47 27.04 -7.08
N ARG A 283 10.50 26.14 -6.99
CA ARG A 283 10.62 24.79 -7.51
C ARG A 283 9.36 24.32 -8.23
N GLN A 284 9.54 23.39 -9.15
CA GLN A 284 8.51 22.58 -9.76
C GLN A 284 8.55 21.20 -9.13
N TYR A 285 7.50 20.82 -8.41
CA TYR A 285 7.39 19.52 -7.75
C TYR A 285 6.81 18.49 -8.70
N PHE A 286 7.21 17.22 -8.51
CA PHE A 286 6.63 16.10 -9.22
C PHE A 286 6.52 14.89 -8.27
N TRP A 287 5.53 14.03 -8.49
CA TRP A 287 5.37 12.77 -7.79
C TRP A 287 4.78 11.72 -8.71
N CYS A 288 5.15 10.47 -8.46
CA CYS A 288 4.67 9.34 -9.24
C CYS A 288 3.72 8.48 -8.39
N ASP A 289 2.55 8.19 -8.96
CA ASP A 289 1.65 7.14 -8.48
C ASP A 289 1.79 5.92 -9.39
N PHE A 290 2.27 4.81 -8.83
CA PHE A 290 2.53 3.60 -9.59
C PHE A 290 1.34 2.65 -9.54
N SER A 291 0.86 2.25 -10.69
CA SER A 291 -0.22 1.29 -10.81
C SER A 291 0.27 -0.12 -10.50
N MET A 292 -0.16 -0.69 -9.35
CA MET A 292 0.14 -2.07 -8.95
C MET A 292 1.63 -2.43 -8.96
N TYR A 293 2.45 -1.56 -8.42
CA TYR A 293 3.90 -1.63 -8.47
C TYR A 293 4.48 -3.02 -8.23
N ASP A 294 4.06 -3.70 -7.16
CA ASP A 294 4.52 -5.05 -6.81
C ASP A 294 4.29 -6.08 -7.94
N ASN A 295 3.26 -5.89 -8.76
CA ASN A 295 2.90 -6.81 -9.83
C ASN A 295 3.63 -6.52 -11.16
N THR A 296 4.28 -5.37 -11.28
CA THR A 296 5.03 -4.98 -12.49
C THR A 296 6.48 -5.43 -12.50
N HIS A 297 6.94 -6.05 -11.40
CA HIS A 297 8.28 -6.64 -11.36
C HIS A 297 8.44 -7.75 -12.42
N SER A 298 9.65 -7.85 -12.98
CA SER A 298 10.00 -8.74 -14.08
C SER A 298 11.24 -9.56 -13.78
N GLU A 299 11.54 -10.54 -14.65
CA GLU A 299 12.80 -11.29 -14.61
C GLU A 299 14.01 -10.35 -14.59
N GLU A 300 14.03 -9.32 -15.46
CA GLU A 300 15.15 -8.38 -15.54
C GLU A 300 15.34 -7.56 -14.26
N SER A 301 14.25 -7.08 -13.64
CA SER A 301 14.35 -6.35 -12.37
C SER A 301 14.82 -7.26 -11.23
N TRP A 302 14.42 -8.53 -11.24
CA TRP A 302 14.92 -9.54 -10.29
C TRP A 302 16.39 -9.85 -10.48
N GLU A 303 16.85 -10.01 -11.73
CA GLU A 303 18.27 -10.19 -12.04
C GLU A 303 19.11 -8.98 -11.63
N PHE A 304 18.57 -7.76 -11.84
CA PHE A 304 19.22 -6.54 -11.38
C PHE A 304 19.39 -6.55 -9.85
N MET A 305 18.34 -6.85 -9.10
CA MET A 305 18.42 -6.95 -7.63
C MET A 305 19.34 -8.09 -7.18
N ALA A 306 19.32 -9.24 -7.85
CA ALA A 306 20.24 -10.34 -7.56
C ALA A 306 21.72 -9.93 -7.72
N LYS A 307 22.05 -9.19 -8.77
CA LYS A 307 23.41 -8.66 -8.99
C LYS A 307 23.79 -7.68 -7.89
N LEU A 308 22.89 -6.79 -7.48
CA LEU A 308 23.12 -5.87 -6.37
C LEU A 308 23.37 -6.59 -5.04
N TYR A 309 22.59 -7.61 -4.72
CA TYR A 309 22.76 -8.38 -3.47
C TYR A 309 24.06 -9.19 -3.48
N ARG A 310 24.47 -9.78 -4.59
CA ARG A 310 25.78 -10.44 -4.72
C ARG A 310 26.92 -9.44 -4.56
N ARG A 311 26.83 -8.28 -5.21
CA ARG A 311 27.79 -7.18 -5.06
C ARG A 311 27.88 -6.67 -3.62
N ALA A 312 26.75 -6.65 -2.90
CA ALA A 312 26.68 -6.28 -1.49
C ALA A 312 27.30 -7.32 -0.54
N GLY A 313 27.76 -8.47 -1.04
CA GLY A 313 28.44 -9.51 -0.27
C GLY A 313 27.55 -10.66 0.19
N ILE A 314 26.34 -10.82 -0.38
CA ILE A 314 25.48 -11.96 -0.02
C ILE A 314 25.80 -13.16 -0.91
N HIS A 315 26.46 -14.16 -0.30
CA HIS A 315 26.85 -15.41 -0.98
C HIS A 315 26.25 -16.68 -0.32
N ASP A 316 25.45 -16.52 0.72
CA ASP A 316 24.79 -17.61 1.46
C ASP A 316 23.80 -18.37 0.58
N SER A 317 23.96 -19.69 0.48
CA SER A 317 23.14 -20.55 -0.38
C SER A 317 21.66 -20.59 0.04
N ASP A 318 21.38 -20.52 1.33
CA ASP A 318 20.01 -20.56 1.82
C ASP A 318 19.30 -19.20 1.61
N PHE A 319 20.05 -18.09 1.70
CA PHE A 319 19.52 -16.80 1.24
C PHE A 319 19.08 -16.86 -0.24
N TRP A 320 19.90 -17.43 -1.10
CA TRP A 320 19.55 -17.52 -2.52
C TRP A 320 18.39 -18.47 -2.79
N ARG A 321 18.24 -19.55 -2.01
CA ARG A 321 17.03 -20.39 -2.07
C ARG A 321 15.78 -19.62 -1.67
N VAL A 322 15.84 -18.80 -0.62
CA VAL A 322 14.75 -17.91 -0.21
C VAL A 322 14.43 -16.91 -1.32
N PHE A 323 15.46 -16.26 -1.86
CA PHE A 323 15.31 -15.26 -2.91
C PHE A 323 14.62 -15.83 -4.16
N GLU A 324 15.04 -17.00 -4.62
CA GLU A 324 14.39 -17.69 -5.75
C GLU A 324 12.94 -18.12 -5.42
N ALA A 325 12.68 -18.56 -4.20
CA ALA A 325 11.32 -18.92 -3.78
C ALA A 325 10.39 -17.68 -3.73
N TRP A 326 10.95 -16.50 -3.46
CA TRP A 326 10.21 -15.25 -3.43
C TRP A 326 9.90 -14.67 -4.81
N LYS A 327 10.67 -15.02 -5.82
CA LYS A 327 10.56 -14.51 -7.20
C LYS A 327 9.19 -14.81 -7.84
N ALA A 328 8.70 -16.04 -7.68
CA ALA A 328 7.41 -16.48 -8.20
C ALA A 328 6.57 -17.08 -7.06
N PRO A 329 5.91 -16.25 -6.25
CA PRO A 329 5.31 -16.71 -5.01
C PRO A 329 4.21 -17.74 -5.24
N ARG A 330 4.30 -18.83 -4.48
CA ARG A 330 3.27 -19.88 -4.41
C ARG A 330 2.73 -19.98 -3.00
N GLY A 331 1.41 -20.03 -2.86
CA GLY A 331 0.83 -19.98 -1.53
C GLY A 331 -0.64 -20.34 -1.46
N THR A 332 -1.22 -19.96 -0.33
CA THR A 332 -2.63 -20.17 -0.07
C THR A 332 -3.30 -18.88 0.41
N ILE A 333 -4.53 -18.66 0.00
CA ILE A 333 -5.42 -17.65 0.53
C ILE A 333 -6.84 -18.24 0.63
N GLY A 334 -7.35 -18.40 1.86
CA GLY A 334 -8.63 -19.06 2.08
C GLY A 334 -8.72 -20.41 1.38
N PRO A 335 -9.70 -20.61 0.49
CA PRO A 335 -9.87 -21.87 -0.26
C PRO A 335 -8.93 -22.00 -1.46
N PHE A 336 -8.15 -20.96 -1.80
CA PHE A 336 -7.34 -20.93 -3.00
C PHE A 336 -5.89 -21.33 -2.69
N LYS A 337 -5.32 -22.22 -3.52
CA LYS A 337 -3.88 -22.43 -3.65
C LYS A 337 -3.46 -21.79 -4.97
N TYR A 338 -2.45 -20.96 -4.95
CA TYR A 338 -2.01 -20.22 -6.14
C TYR A 338 -0.50 -20.34 -6.36
N GLN A 339 -0.11 -20.12 -7.59
CA GLN A 339 1.26 -19.83 -7.99
C GLN A 339 1.23 -18.63 -8.95
N ALA A 340 1.97 -17.60 -8.61
CA ALA A 340 2.09 -16.40 -9.42
C ALA A 340 3.23 -16.54 -10.44
N ARG A 341 3.24 -15.64 -11.43
CA ARG A 341 4.42 -15.31 -12.23
C ARG A 341 5.43 -14.53 -11.38
N VAL A 342 6.53 -14.10 -11.99
CA VAL A 342 7.49 -13.20 -11.35
C VAL A 342 6.77 -11.90 -10.92
N MET A 343 6.89 -11.59 -9.63
CA MET A 343 6.33 -10.40 -9.02
C MET A 343 7.00 -10.14 -7.67
N ASN A 344 6.81 -8.95 -7.10
CA ASN A 344 7.17 -8.69 -5.72
C ASN A 344 6.02 -9.12 -4.78
N ALA A 345 6.27 -10.04 -3.86
CA ALA A 345 5.28 -10.39 -2.85
C ALA A 345 5.33 -9.40 -1.69
N SER A 346 4.22 -8.69 -1.45
CA SER A 346 4.13 -7.60 -0.47
C SER A 346 4.18 -8.06 1.00
N GLY A 347 5.07 -8.91 1.39
CA GLY A 347 5.24 -9.39 2.77
C GLY A 347 6.64 -9.91 3.02
N ARG A 348 7.51 -9.77 2.02
CA ARG A 348 8.94 -10.10 2.11
C ARG A 348 9.68 -9.04 2.93
N ASP A 349 10.82 -9.41 3.47
CA ASP A 349 11.66 -8.49 4.26
C ASP A 349 12.27 -7.37 3.41
N ASP A 350 12.49 -7.62 2.13
CA ASP A 350 13.10 -6.65 1.20
C ASP A 350 12.07 -5.89 0.35
N THR A 351 10.77 -6.05 0.57
CA THR A 351 9.75 -5.38 -0.25
C THR A 351 9.99 -3.86 -0.35
N ALA A 352 10.17 -3.19 0.79
CA ALA A 352 10.42 -1.75 0.79
C ALA A 352 11.81 -1.39 0.25
N LEU A 353 12.83 -2.20 0.53
CA LEU A 353 14.20 -2.03 0.04
C LEU A 353 14.27 -2.18 -1.48
N ALA A 354 13.78 -3.29 -2.00
CA ALA A 354 13.80 -3.59 -3.43
C ALA A 354 12.94 -2.60 -4.22
N ASN A 355 11.71 -2.34 -3.75
CA ASN A 355 10.83 -1.35 -4.37
C ASN A 355 11.47 0.04 -4.37
N GLY A 356 12.08 0.46 -3.26
CA GLY A 356 12.74 1.76 -3.16
C GLY A 356 13.93 1.89 -4.11
N ILE A 357 14.79 0.86 -4.21
CA ILE A 357 15.93 0.87 -5.13
C ILE A 357 15.45 0.92 -6.59
N LEU A 358 14.52 0.04 -6.97
CA LEU A 358 14.02 0.00 -8.33
C LEU A 358 13.27 1.28 -8.72
N ASN A 359 12.46 1.83 -7.80
CA ASN A 359 11.81 3.14 -7.99
C ASN A 359 12.84 4.27 -8.14
N GLY A 360 13.83 4.31 -7.26
CA GLY A 360 14.88 5.34 -7.30
C GLY A 360 15.63 5.35 -8.63
N PHE A 361 16.04 4.18 -9.11
CA PHE A 361 16.69 4.06 -10.43
C PHE A 361 15.76 4.46 -11.56
N ALA A 362 14.57 3.86 -11.63
CA ALA A 362 13.62 4.13 -12.71
C ALA A 362 13.21 5.61 -12.75
N THR A 363 12.87 6.20 -11.61
CA THR A 363 12.41 7.59 -11.57
C THR A 363 13.56 8.57 -11.80
N TYR A 364 14.71 8.40 -11.11
CA TYR A 364 15.81 9.34 -11.24
C TYR A 364 16.37 9.39 -12.66
N LEU A 365 16.64 8.22 -13.27
CA LEU A 365 17.16 8.15 -14.63
C LEU A 365 16.14 8.67 -15.67
N SER A 366 14.85 8.39 -15.46
CA SER A 366 13.78 8.90 -16.34
C SER A 366 13.66 10.42 -16.28
N VAL A 367 13.75 10.98 -15.08
CA VAL A 367 13.72 12.43 -14.86
C VAL A 367 14.97 13.08 -15.45
N ALA A 368 16.15 12.48 -15.26
CA ALA A 368 17.41 12.98 -15.79
C ALA A 368 17.41 13.05 -17.33
N ALA A 369 17.00 11.97 -17.99
CA ALA A 369 16.90 11.95 -19.46
C ALA A 369 15.85 12.94 -19.97
N ALA A 370 14.69 13.04 -19.31
CA ALA A 370 13.64 13.99 -19.67
C ALA A 370 14.05 15.45 -19.47
N TRP A 371 14.83 15.75 -18.42
CA TRP A 371 15.39 17.08 -18.16
C TRP A 371 16.42 17.49 -19.22
N LEU A 372 17.27 16.56 -19.63
CA LEU A 372 18.28 16.80 -20.70
C LEU A 372 17.69 16.76 -22.11
N GLU A 373 16.43 16.41 -22.26
CA GLU A 373 15.72 16.22 -23.54
C GLU A 373 16.39 15.20 -24.47
N ILE A 374 16.95 14.13 -23.90
CA ILE A 374 17.60 13.02 -24.62
C ILE A 374 16.80 11.72 -24.47
N GLU A 375 17.10 10.72 -25.31
CA GLU A 375 16.60 9.37 -25.13
C GLU A 375 17.22 8.74 -23.87
N LEU A 376 16.46 7.85 -23.21
CA LEU A 376 16.91 7.22 -21.96
C LEU A 376 18.25 6.49 -22.14
N GLU A 377 18.42 5.82 -23.26
CA GLU A 377 19.58 5.01 -23.60
C GLU A 377 20.85 5.84 -23.89
N GLU A 378 20.70 7.14 -24.17
CA GLU A 378 21.81 8.08 -24.37
C GLU A 378 22.40 8.60 -23.08
N LEU A 379 21.67 8.43 -21.95
CA LEU A 379 22.14 8.90 -20.65
C LEU A 379 23.35 8.08 -20.19
N THR A 380 24.36 8.78 -19.68
CA THR A 380 25.60 8.17 -19.15
C THR A 380 25.82 8.58 -17.69
N PRO A 381 26.58 7.81 -16.89
CA PRO A 381 26.89 8.17 -15.51
C PRO A 381 27.54 9.57 -15.35
N ALA A 382 28.38 9.98 -16.31
CA ALA A 382 29.03 11.29 -16.30
C ALA A 382 28.03 12.46 -16.37
N MET A 383 26.91 12.27 -17.05
CA MET A 383 25.86 13.30 -17.17
C MET A 383 25.08 13.51 -15.87
N LEU A 384 25.12 12.55 -14.93
CA LEU A 384 24.38 12.65 -13.68
C LEU A 384 25.02 13.59 -12.65
N ALA A 385 26.35 13.77 -12.71
CA ALA A 385 27.06 14.58 -11.72
C ALA A 385 26.52 16.03 -11.62
N PRO A 386 26.35 16.79 -12.72
CA PRO A 386 25.78 18.13 -12.65
C PRO A 386 24.29 18.16 -12.27
N LEU A 387 23.56 17.06 -12.46
CA LEU A 387 22.12 16.98 -12.18
C LEU A 387 21.80 16.80 -10.69
N LYS A 388 22.77 16.42 -9.86
CA LYS A 388 22.59 16.24 -8.43
C LYS A 388 22.06 17.49 -7.69
N SER A 389 22.45 18.68 -8.15
CA SER A 389 21.95 19.97 -7.60
C SER A 389 20.63 20.43 -8.23
N ILE A 390 20.27 19.85 -9.38
CA ILE A 390 19.08 20.22 -10.16
C ILE A 390 17.90 19.36 -9.78
N ILE A 391 18.09 18.03 -9.82
CA ILE A 391 17.06 17.04 -9.55
C ILE A 391 17.13 16.63 -8.10
N VAL A 392 16.08 16.89 -7.35
CA VAL A 392 15.88 16.41 -5.99
C VAL A 392 14.84 15.30 -6.02
N LEU A 393 15.14 14.13 -5.48
CA LEU A 393 14.22 12.99 -5.46
C LEU A 393 14.24 12.29 -4.10
N SER A 394 13.08 12.04 -3.55
CA SER A 394 12.88 11.14 -2.40
C SER A 394 12.06 9.94 -2.82
N VAL A 395 12.43 8.74 -2.35
CA VAL A 395 11.70 7.51 -2.61
C VAL A 395 11.51 6.69 -1.34
N CYS A 396 10.38 6.01 -1.22
CA CYS A 396 10.11 5.04 -0.15
C CYS A 396 9.16 3.95 -0.66
N GLY A 397 9.72 2.79 -1.00
CA GLY A 397 8.94 1.77 -1.69
C GLY A 397 8.52 2.26 -3.08
N ASP A 398 7.21 2.22 -3.34
CA ASP A 398 6.59 2.75 -4.56
C ASP A 398 6.30 4.26 -4.51
N ASP A 399 6.29 4.89 -3.33
CA ASP A 399 6.11 6.33 -3.22
C ASP A 399 7.35 7.10 -3.68
N SER A 400 7.16 8.18 -4.45
CA SER A 400 8.21 9.11 -4.83
C SER A 400 7.72 10.55 -4.85
N LEU A 401 8.61 11.47 -4.44
CA LEU A 401 8.42 12.91 -4.51
C LEU A 401 9.74 13.56 -4.90
N GLY A 402 9.71 14.41 -5.90
CA GLY A 402 10.89 15.15 -6.32
C GLY A 402 10.59 16.60 -6.67
N SER A 403 11.65 17.31 -6.99
CA SER A 403 11.56 18.66 -7.52
C SER A 403 12.70 18.95 -8.51
N ILE A 404 12.41 19.88 -9.41
CA ILE A 404 13.32 20.45 -10.40
C ILE A 404 13.17 21.98 -10.37
N PRO A 405 14.08 22.75 -10.97
CA PRO A 405 13.86 24.19 -11.18
C PRO A 405 12.55 24.46 -11.94
N PRO A 406 11.89 25.62 -11.70
CA PRO A 406 10.67 25.97 -12.41
C PRO A 406 10.91 26.08 -13.91
N MET A 407 9.99 25.50 -14.68
CA MET A 407 10.05 25.51 -16.15
C MET A 407 8.72 25.99 -16.74
N PRO A 408 8.71 26.53 -17.95
CA PRO A 408 7.48 26.86 -18.67
C PRO A 408 6.57 25.64 -18.84
N GLU A 409 5.26 25.87 -18.90
CA GLU A 409 4.27 24.77 -18.99
C GLU A 409 4.45 23.93 -20.28
N GLU A 410 4.87 24.54 -21.38
CA GLU A 410 5.17 23.84 -22.63
C GLU A 410 6.26 22.77 -22.42
N PHE A 411 7.35 23.13 -21.70
CA PHE A 411 8.38 22.17 -21.32
C PHE A 411 7.81 21.09 -20.40
N MET A 412 7.01 21.49 -19.41
CA MET A 412 6.44 20.55 -18.43
C MET A 412 5.49 19.52 -19.04
N ILE A 413 4.76 19.88 -20.10
CA ILE A 413 3.92 18.92 -20.86
C ILE A 413 4.81 17.85 -21.49
N GLY A 414 5.88 18.26 -22.19
CA GLY A 414 6.86 17.34 -22.77
C GLY A 414 7.58 16.51 -21.73
N PHE A 415 8.01 17.15 -20.65
CA PHE A 415 8.69 16.50 -19.53
C PHE A 415 7.85 15.38 -18.90
N ARG A 416 6.59 15.65 -18.53
CA ARG A 416 5.68 14.62 -17.98
C ARG A 416 5.55 13.42 -18.90
N LYS A 417 5.38 13.67 -20.19
CA LYS A 417 5.24 12.60 -21.20
C LYS A 417 6.53 11.77 -21.28
N ARG A 418 7.69 12.43 -21.40
CA ARG A 418 9.00 11.73 -21.50
C ARG A 418 9.29 10.92 -20.23
N VAL A 419 9.07 11.47 -19.04
CA VAL A 419 9.28 10.73 -17.77
C VAL A 419 8.39 9.48 -17.71
N ALA A 420 7.09 9.61 -18.01
CA ALA A 420 6.20 8.45 -18.02
C ALA A 420 6.60 7.39 -19.06
N GLN A 421 7.01 7.79 -20.25
CA GLN A 421 7.51 6.89 -21.30
C GLN A 421 8.81 6.18 -20.87
N ASN A 422 9.73 6.90 -20.24
CA ASN A 422 10.98 6.33 -19.76
C ASN A 422 10.75 5.36 -18.59
N ILE A 423 9.89 5.70 -17.62
CA ILE A 423 9.50 4.78 -16.56
C ILE A 423 8.86 3.51 -17.14
N ALA A 424 8.08 3.65 -18.20
CA ALA A 424 7.49 2.51 -18.90
C ALA A 424 8.54 1.56 -19.50
N LYS A 425 9.70 2.07 -19.95
CA LYS A 425 10.82 1.24 -20.42
C LYS A 425 11.38 0.33 -19.30
N PHE A 426 11.28 0.73 -18.02
CA PHE A 426 11.61 -0.10 -16.86
C PHE A 426 10.56 -1.16 -16.52
N GLY A 427 9.42 -1.15 -17.18
CA GLY A 427 8.31 -2.08 -16.94
C GLY A 427 7.22 -1.55 -16.01
N PHE A 428 7.38 -0.36 -15.45
CA PHE A 428 6.42 0.22 -14.52
C PHE A 428 5.34 1.05 -15.22
N GLU A 429 4.19 1.18 -14.56
CA GLU A 429 3.08 2.03 -14.98
C GLU A 429 2.96 3.16 -13.96
N ALA A 430 3.38 4.35 -14.34
CA ALA A 430 3.35 5.52 -13.48
C ALA A 430 2.47 6.63 -14.06
N LYS A 431 1.70 7.27 -13.19
CA LYS A 431 1.08 8.56 -13.43
C LYS A 431 1.96 9.62 -12.77
N LEU A 432 2.60 10.45 -13.60
CA LEU A 432 3.38 11.58 -13.11
C LEU A 432 2.48 12.80 -12.97
N GLU A 433 2.45 13.36 -11.79
CA GLU A 433 1.80 14.64 -11.50
C GLU A 433 2.83 15.71 -11.18
N THR A 434 2.52 16.95 -11.48
CA THR A 434 3.41 18.09 -11.23
C THR A 434 2.65 19.29 -10.70
N SER A 435 3.28 20.09 -9.84
CA SER A 435 2.75 21.36 -9.34
C SER A 435 3.87 22.33 -8.97
N THR A 436 3.60 23.62 -9.07
CA THR A 436 4.45 24.67 -8.48
C THR A 436 4.22 24.81 -6.97
N ARG A 437 3.19 24.18 -6.42
CA ARG A 437 2.81 24.27 -5.02
C ARG A 437 3.15 22.94 -4.31
N LEU A 438 4.02 23.00 -3.33
CA LEU A 438 4.40 21.81 -2.55
C LEU A 438 3.21 21.19 -1.79
N CYS A 439 2.23 22.00 -1.38
CA CYS A 439 1.03 21.53 -0.69
C CYS A 439 0.13 20.61 -1.55
N ASP A 440 0.29 20.61 -2.87
CA ASP A 440 -0.46 19.67 -3.74
C ASP A 440 0.14 18.26 -3.71
N ALA A 441 1.43 18.14 -3.40
CA ALA A 441 2.11 16.85 -3.31
C ALA A 441 1.71 16.09 -2.05
N VAL A 442 1.42 14.81 -2.21
CA VAL A 442 1.23 13.86 -1.10
C VAL A 442 2.35 12.85 -1.14
N TYR A 443 3.14 12.78 -0.07
CA TYR A 443 4.23 11.83 0.06
C TYR A 443 4.10 11.03 1.36
N LEU A 444 4.11 9.71 1.30
CA LEU A 444 3.88 8.81 2.44
C LEU A 444 2.57 9.08 3.19
N GLY A 445 1.56 9.57 2.49
CA GLY A 445 0.28 10.00 3.08
C GLY A 445 0.38 11.24 3.97
N MET A 446 1.40 12.08 3.73
CA MET A 446 1.66 13.34 4.43
C MET A 446 1.71 14.52 3.46
N ARG A 447 1.49 15.71 4.00
CA ARG A 447 1.71 17.01 3.36
C ARG A 447 2.58 17.88 4.25
N PRO A 448 3.29 18.88 3.72
CA PRO A 448 3.99 19.87 4.53
C PRO A 448 3.01 20.92 5.08
N TYR A 449 3.21 21.33 6.32
CA TYR A 449 2.46 22.37 7.01
C TYR A 449 3.41 23.43 7.53
N PRO A 450 3.20 24.73 7.25
CA PRO A 450 3.96 25.82 7.82
C PRO A 450 3.49 26.09 9.25
N VAL A 451 4.43 26.29 10.17
CA VAL A 451 4.17 26.73 11.55
C VAL A 451 5.29 27.64 11.98
N ALA A 452 4.98 28.86 12.38
CA ALA A 452 5.96 29.86 12.85
C ALA A 452 7.17 30.03 11.92
N GLY A 453 6.94 30.04 10.61
CA GLY A 453 7.97 30.20 9.58
C GLY A 453 8.79 28.95 9.27
N ARG A 454 8.53 27.83 9.91
CA ARG A 454 9.14 26.53 9.63
C ARG A 454 8.14 25.56 8.99
N TRP A 455 8.63 24.48 8.37
CA TRP A 455 7.79 23.52 7.70
C TRP A 455 7.91 22.11 8.31
N PHE A 456 6.76 21.46 8.45
CA PHE A 456 6.66 20.15 9.09
C PHE A 456 5.81 19.19 8.28
N TRP A 457 6.27 17.94 8.13
CA TRP A 457 5.44 16.90 7.56
C TRP A 457 4.31 16.53 8.52
N GLY A 458 3.08 16.54 8.04
CA GLY A 458 1.90 16.11 8.79
C GLY A 458 0.99 15.22 7.95
N LYS A 459 0.14 14.42 8.60
CA LYS A 459 -0.84 13.59 7.90
C LYS A 459 -1.78 14.44 7.06
N THR A 460 -2.22 13.92 5.90
CA THR A 460 -3.32 14.53 5.15
C THR A 460 -4.59 14.53 6.00
N ILE A 461 -5.24 15.68 6.13
CA ILE A 461 -6.35 15.87 7.08
C ILE A 461 -7.51 14.96 6.77
N GLY A 462 -7.98 14.96 5.52
CA GLY A 462 -9.14 14.17 5.10
C GLY A 462 -8.91 12.67 5.32
N ARG A 463 -7.76 12.15 4.82
CA ARG A 463 -7.44 10.73 4.94
C ARG A 463 -7.19 10.25 6.36
N ALA A 464 -6.66 11.09 7.24
CA ALA A 464 -6.44 10.75 8.64
C ALA A 464 -7.75 10.80 9.44
N THR A 465 -8.51 11.87 9.28
CA THR A 465 -9.69 12.14 10.11
C THR A 465 -10.85 11.19 9.81
N TYR A 466 -11.08 10.80 8.55
CA TYR A 466 -12.19 9.87 8.27
C TYR A 466 -11.97 8.49 8.88
N LYS A 467 -10.70 8.07 9.07
CA LYS A 467 -10.35 6.79 9.69
C LYS A 467 -10.39 6.82 11.21
N MET A 468 -10.10 7.99 11.79
CA MET A 468 -9.85 8.12 13.23
C MET A 468 -11.05 7.77 14.10
N GLY A 469 -12.28 8.02 13.65
CA GLY A 469 -13.49 7.66 14.39
C GLY A 469 -13.88 6.19 14.31
N TRP A 470 -13.27 5.40 13.43
CA TRP A 470 -13.71 4.05 13.09
C TRP A 470 -12.70 2.97 13.49
N VAL A 471 -13.20 1.85 13.96
CA VAL A 471 -12.37 0.69 14.33
C VAL A 471 -12.84 -0.54 13.58
N VAL A 472 -11.89 -1.29 13.07
CA VAL A 472 -12.16 -2.64 12.57
C VAL A 472 -12.49 -3.52 13.77
N LYS A 473 -13.69 -4.07 13.80
CA LYS A 473 -14.15 -4.94 14.88
C LYS A 473 -13.31 -6.23 14.85
N LYS A 474 -12.48 -6.41 15.87
CA LYS A 474 -11.85 -7.69 16.19
C LYS A 474 -12.64 -8.29 17.35
N ASP A 475 -12.79 -9.61 17.33
CA ASP A 475 -13.42 -10.32 18.42
C ASP A 475 -12.78 -9.92 19.76
N ASN A 476 -13.59 -9.48 20.71
CA ASN A 476 -13.20 -9.04 22.04
C ASN A 476 -12.32 -7.77 22.16
N ALA A 477 -12.14 -6.98 21.10
CA ALA A 477 -11.41 -5.71 21.20
C ALA A 477 -12.32 -4.59 21.71
N ASP A 478 -11.86 -3.84 22.74
CA ASP A 478 -12.49 -2.60 23.18
C ASP A 478 -12.24 -1.50 22.15
N ALA A 479 -13.26 -1.25 21.32
CA ALA A 479 -13.19 -0.27 20.25
C ALA A 479 -12.95 1.16 20.78
N MET A 480 -13.55 1.49 21.91
CA MET A 480 -13.39 2.81 22.53
C MET A 480 -11.98 3.00 23.08
N ALA A 481 -11.41 1.98 23.73
CA ALA A 481 -10.03 2.04 24.20
C ALA A 481 -9.03 2.16 23.04
N HIS A 482 -9.30 1.49 21.91
CA HIS A 482 -8.48 1.57 20.70
C HIS A 482 -8.50 2.98 20.09
N ILE A 483 -9.67 3.57 19.91
CA ILE A 483 -9.81 4.95 19.40
C ILE A 483 -9.13 5.95 20.33
N THR A 484 -9.26 5.78 21.64
CA THR A 484 -8.60 6.66 22.60
C THR A 484 -7.08 6.58 22.45
N GLY A 485 -6.51 5.39 22.26
CA GLY A 485 -5.07 5.23 21.99
C GLY A 485 -4.62 5.89 20.68
N ILE A 486 -5.41 5.78 19.60
CA ILE A 486 -5.12 6.48 18.33
C ILE A 486 -5.16 7.99 18.52
N ALA A 487 -6.15 8.50 19.24
CA ALA A 487 -6.28 9.93 19.54
C ALA A 487 -5.09 10.44 20.37
N ASP A 488 -4.69 9.71 21.42
CA ASP A 488 -3.48 10.04 22.21
C ASP A 488 -2.24 10.15 21.33
N MET A 489 -2.06 9.21 20.37
CA MET A 489 -0.94 9.27 19.44
C MET A 489 -0.98 10.57 18.59
N HIS A 490 -2.15 10.93 18.05
CA HIS A 490 -2.26 12.16 17.27
C HIS A 490 -2.09 13.43 18.12
N CYS A 491 -2.51 13.43 19.39
CA CYS A 491 -2.19 14.50 20.33
C CYS A 491 -0.68 14.68 20.54
N LEU A 492 0.12 13.62 20.38
CA LEU A 492 1.56 13.69 20.50
C LEU A 492 2.26 14.07 19.18
N CYS A 493 1.77 13.53 18.05
CA CYS A 493 2.51 13.56 16.79
C CYS A 493 1.91 14.51 15.72
N SER A 494 0.73 15.07 15.95
CA SER A 494 0.00 15.83 14.91
C SER A 494 -0.58 17.15 15.40
N ARG A 495 -0.02 17.77 16.45
CA ARG A 495 -0.49 19.06 16.99
C ARG A 495 -0.45 20.19 15.97
N HIS A 496 0.49 20.13 15.04
CA HIS A 496 0.66 21.09 13.94
C HIS A 496 -0.31 20.86 12.76
N VAL A 497 -1.19 19.86 12.84
CA VAL A 497 -2.17 19.57 11.77
C VAL A 497 -3.56 19.95 12.25
N PRO A 498 -4.10 21.12 11.82
CA PRO A 498 -5.44 21.57 12.22
C PRO A 498 -6.51 20.52 11.89
N VAL A 499 -7.65 20.57 12.57
CA VAL A 499 -8.76 19.64 12.45
C VAL A 499 -8.41 18.24 12.97
N LEU A 500 -7.30 17.64 12.56
CA LEU A 500 -6.85 16.32 13.05
C LEU A 500 -6.48 16.38 14.54
N SER A 501 -5.70 17.40 14.93
CA SER A 501 -5.34 17.62 16.34
C SER A 501 -6.54 17.95 17.21
N ASP A 502 -7.47 18.77 16.72
CA ASP A 502 -8.71 19.13 17.44
C ASP A 502 -9.61 17.91 17.64
N LEU A 503 -9.74 17.09 16.60
CA LEU A 503 -10.51 15.84 16.68
C LEU A 503 -9.89 14.87 17.69
N ALA A 504 -8.56 14.74 17.68
CA ALA A 504 -7.82 13.90 18.62
C ALA A 504 -7.98 14.42 20.05
N ALA A 505 -7.76 15.70 20.28
CA ALA A 505 -7.89 16.33 21.59
C ALA A 505 -9.30 16.17 22.16
N LYS A 506 -10.33 16.33 21.32
CA LYS A 506 -11.73 16.17 21.75
C LYS A 506 -12.06 14.74 22.15
N ILE A 507 -11.56 13.74 21.42
CA ILE A 507 -11.74 12.33 21.80
C ILE A 507 -11.04 12.04 23.14
N VAL A 508 -9.83 12.54 23.34
CA VAL A 508 -9.08 12.35 24.59
C VAL A 508 -9.79 13.04 25.76
N GLU A 509 -10.30 14.27 25.58
CA GLU A 509 -11.08 15.01 26.55
C GLU A 509 -12.31 14.21 27.01
N LEU A 510 -13.15 13.76 26.07
CA LEU A 510 -14.36 13.01 26.34
C LEU A 510 -14.10 11.61 26.92
N ARG A 511 -12.88 11.13 26.84
CA ARG A 511 -12.42 9.83 27.34
C ARG A 511 -11.43 9.94 28.50
N LYS A 512 -11.39 11.10 29.18
CA LYS A 512 -10.51 11.33 30.33
C LYS A 512 -10.73 10.26 31.42
N GLY A 513 -9.65 9.63 31.86
CA GLY A 513 -9.67 8.57 32.87
C GLY A 513 -10.11 7.18 32.36
N ALA A 514 -10.55 7.05 31.11
CA ALA A 514 -10.97 5.77 30.57
C ALA A 514 -9.79 4.89 30.11
N LYS A 515 -10.05 3.58 29.99
CA LYS A 515 -9.07 2.61 29.45
C LYS A 515 -8.59 3.02 28.06
N ARG A 516 -7.29 2.85 27.81
CA ARG A 516 -6.61 3.14 26.56
C ARG A 516 -5.86 1.92 26.07
N THR A 517 -5.87 1.68 24.76
CA THR A 517 -4.99 0.69 24.15
C THR A 517 -3.69 1.39 23.73
N PRO A 518 -2.54 1.05 24.30
CA PRO A 518 -1.27 1.66 23.90
C PRO A 518 -1.03 1.44 22.40
N ILE A 519 -0.73 2.51 21.69
CA ILE A 519 -0.30 2.44 20.28
C ILE A 519 1.22 2.49 20.28
N THR A 520 1.84 1.40 19.81
CA THR A 520 3.29 1.36 19.65
C THR A 520 3.62 2.06 18.33
N ILE A 521 4.34 3.16 18.43
CA ILE A 521 4.89 3.86 17.27
C ILE A 521 6.07 3.04 16.76
N ASP A 522 6.04 2.69 15.49
CA ASP A 522 7.11 1.94 14.83
C ASP A 522 8.20 2.91 14.32
N PRO A 523 9.44 2.85 14.82
CA PRO A 523 10.50 3.77 14.40
C PRO A 523 10.86 3.66 12.92
N ASP A 524 10.56 2.53 12.29
CA ASP A 524 10.82 2.32 10.88
C ASP A 524 9.72 2.89 9.97
N ARG A 525 8.68 3.52 10.57
CA ARG A 525 7.58 4.18 9.86
C ARG A 525 7.59 5.68 10.13
N PRO A 526 8.33 6.46 9.35
CA PRO A 526 8.48 7.90 9.59
C PRO A 526 7.15 8.66 9.58
N TRP A 527 6.14 8.19 8.87
CA TRP A 527 4.79 8.76 8.87
C TRP A 527 4.01 8.59 10.18
N GLU A 528 4.47 7.74 11.10
CA GLU A 528 3.91 7.61 12.44
C GLU A 528 4.61 8.53 13.46
N TRP A 529 5.71 9.20 13.07
CA TRP A 529 6.62 9.94 13.93
C TRP A 529 6.75 11.43 13.60
N THR A 530 5.75 12.03 13.02
CA THR A 530 5.80 13.49 12.85
C THR A 530 5.86 14.14 14.23
N LEU A 531 7.01 14.70 14.54
CA LEU A 531 7.33 15.51 15.72
C LEU A 531 6.71 15.06 17.05
N LYS A 532 7.54 14.60 17.96
CA LYS A 532 7.19 14.58 19.38
C LYS A 532 7.04 16.04 19.83
N GLY A 533 5.79 16.42 20.04
CA GLY A 533 5.42 17.29 21.06
C GLY A 533 5.18 18.70 20.88
N GLU A 534 5.83 19.68 20.67
CA GLU A 534 5.55 21.05 21.14
C GLU A 534 5.08 22.03 20.08
N VAL A 535 5.04 21.63 18.81
CA VAL A 535 4.66 22.53 17.71
C VAL A 535 3.16 22.43 17.47
N GLU A 536 2.44 23.47 17.84
CA GLU A 536 1.00 23.63 17.57
C GLU A 536 0.81 24.48 16.31
N TYR A 537 -0.26 24.20 15.56
CA TYR A 537 -0.60 25.00 14.40
C TYR A 537 -0.93 26.45 14.80
N ASP A 538 -0.63 27.37 13.91
CA ASP A 538 -0.93 28.79 14.04
C ASP A 538 -1.84 29.29 12.91
N TYR A 539 -2.03 30.59 12.81
CA TYR A 539 -2.87 31.19 11.78
C TYR A 539 -2.33 30.94 10.37
N SER A 540 -1.00 30.96 10.19
CA SER A 540 -0.38 30.66 8.88
C SER A 540 -0.65 29.23 8.42
N THR A 541 -0.73 28.29 9.36
CA THR A 541 -1.13 26.90 9.08
C THR A 541 -2.59 26.82 8.64
N LEU A 542 -3.50 27.58 9.25
CA LEU A 542 -4.91 27.64 8.85
C LEU A 542 -5.08 28.20 7.44
N GLU A 543 -4.36 29.29 7.10
CA GLU A 543 -4.34 29.83 5.74
C GLU A 543 -3.81 28.81 4.72
N HIS A 544 -2.75 28.10 5.08
CA HIS A 544 -2.19 27.05 4.25
C HIS A 544 -3.19 25.90 4.03
N VAL A 545 -3.92 25.48 5.07
CA VAL A 545 -4.97 24.45 4.96
C VAL A 545 -6.10 24.95 4.06
N ALA A 546 -6.60 26.19 4.25
CA ALA A 546 -7.62 26.76 3.40
C ALA A 546 -7.18 26.78 1.92
N THR A 547 -5.96 27.24 1.66
CA THR A 547 -5.36 27.23 0.32
C THR A 547 -5.20 25.83 -0.26
N THR A 548 -4.75 24.86 0.53
CA THR A 548 -4.55 23.45 0.12
C THR A 548 -5.84 22.80 -0.35
N TYR A 549 -6.95 23.06 0.34
CA TYR A 549 -8.25 22.46 0.01
C TYR A 549 -9.12 23.32 -0.90
N THR A 550 -8.67 24.51 -1.31
CA THR A 550 -9.30 25.27 -2.39
C THR A 550 -9.05 24.54 -3.72
N ARG A 551 -10.10 24.12 -4.40
CA ARG A 551 -10.10 23.41 -5.68
C ARG A 551 -10.99 24.14 -6.68
N LYS A 552 -10.89 23.79 -7.97
CA LYS A 552 -11.76 24.35 -9.01
C LYS A 552 -13.24 24.20 -8.63
N GLY A 553 -13.92 25.32 -8.48
CA GLY A 553 -15.33 25.40 -8.10
C GLY A 553 -15.61 25.38 -6.58
N VAL A 554 -14.59 25.23 -5.74
CA VAL A 554 -14.74 25.25 -4.27
C VAL A 554 -13.65 26.13 -3.67
N THR A 555 -14.03 27.26 -3.10
CA THR A 555 -13.14 28.12 -2.34
C THR A 555 -13.30 27.83 -0.85
N VAL A 556 -12.19 27.52 -0.19
CA VAL A 556 -12.12 27.32 1.26
C VAL A 556 -11.48 28.55 1.90
N ARG A 557 -12.10 29.08 2.94
CA ARG A 557 -11.59 30.21 3.74
C ARG A 557 -11.13 29.72 5.09
N VAL A 558 -10.31 30.51 5.77
CA VAL A 558 -9.89 30.22 7.16
C VAL A 558 -11.10 30.09 8.08
N ASP A 559 -12.12 30.93 7.90
CA ASP A 559 -13.36 30.88 8.69
C ASP A 559 -14.09 29.53 8.56
N ASP A 560 -14.06 28.91 7.40
CA ASP A 560 -14.65 27.57 7.18
C ASP A 560 -13.89 26.49 7.98
N VAL A 561 -12.56 26.61 8.07
CA VAL A 561 -11.72 25.70 8.87
C VAL A 561 -11.99 25.92 10.35
N LEU A 562 -12.09 27.18 10.79
CA LEU A 562 -12.40 27.54 12.18
C LEU A 562 -13.83 27.10 12.58
N ASP A 563 -14.82 27.20 11.69
CA ASP A 563 -16.19 26.69 11.95
C ASP A 563 -16.19 25.19 12.14
N LEU A 564 -15.47 24.43 11.31
CA LEU A 564 -15.32 22.99 11.49
C LEU A 564 -14.66 22.64 12.84
N ILE A 565 -13.57 23.33 13.19
CA ILE A 565 -12.88 23.14 14.48
C ILE A 565 -13.83 23.46 15.65
N LYS A 566 -14.57 24.57 15.59
CA LYS A 566 -15.55 24.94 16.60
C LYS A 566 -16.62 23.87 16.80
N LYS A 567 -17.15 23.30 15.71
CA LYS A 567 -18.14 22.22 15.78
C LYS A 567 -17.56 20.92 16.34
N ILE A 568 -16.30 20.59 16.03
CA ILE A 568 -15.61 19.44 16.65
C ILE A 568 -15.49 19.65 18.17
N ARG A 569 -15.05 20.82 18.61
CA ARG A 569 -14.89 21.15 20.03
C ARG A 569 -16.19 21.18 20.81
N ALA A 570 -17.32 21.44 20.13
CA ALA A 570 -18.66 21.46 20.73
C ALA A 570 -19.28 20.06 20.92
N ILE A 571 -18.63 18.97 20.52
CA ILE A 571 -19.13 17.61 20.70
C ILE A 571 -19.08 17.22 22.18
N GLU A 572 -20.17 16.69 22.71
CA GLU A 572 -20.32 16.38 24.14
C GLU A 572 -20.26 14.88 24.48
N ARG A 573 -20.39 14.00 23.48
CA ARG A 573 -20.43 12.54 23.70
C ARG A 573 -19.87 11.74 22.53
N LEU A 574 -19.48 10.50 22.79
CA LEU A 574 -19.02 9.53 21.79
C LEU A 574 -19.88 8.24 21.86
N PRO A 575 -20.11 7.55 20.73
CA PRO A 575 -19.74 7.95 19.37
C PRO A 575 -20.67 9.07 18.83
N GLN A 576 -20.15 9.89 17.94
CA GLN A 576 -20.89 10.99 17.32
C GLN A 576 -20.62 11.07 15.83
N VAL A 577 -21.62 11.44 15.04
CA VAL A 577 -21.50 11.81 13.62
C VAL A 577 -21.66 13.31 13.51
N LEU A 578 -20.67 13.97 12.89
CA LEU A 578 -20.70 15.40 12.62
C LEU A 578 -20.95 15.62 11.13
N ASP A 579 -21.93 16.47 10.83
CA ASP A 579 -22.19 16.90 9.46
C ASP A 579 -21.54 18.26 9.19
N HIS A 580 -20.54 18.23 8.30
CA HIS A 580 -19.85 19.46 7.87
C HIS A 580 -19.34 19.31 6.45
N TRP A 581 -19.70 20.27 5.58
CA TRP A 581 -19.37 20.24 4.16
C TRP A 581 -17.86 20.23 3.91
N LEU A 582 -17.09 21.07 4.64
CA LEU A 582 -15.64 21.14 4.49
C LEU A 582 -14.96 19.83 4.89
N TRP A 583 -15.43 19.14 5.93
CA TRP A 583 -14.85 17.86 6.31
C TRP A 583 -15.04 16.82 5.20
N ARG A 584 -16.25 16.73 4.63
CA ARG A 584 -16.49 15.88 3.44
C ARG A 584 -15.58 16.25 2.28
N HIS A 585 -15.44 17.56 2.00
CA HIS A 585 -14.57 18.06 0.93
C HIS A 585 -13.11 17.68 1.15
N MET A 586 -12.56 17.84 2.36
CA MET A 586 -11.19 17.42 2.70
C MET A 586 -10.98 15.90 2.51
N ILE A 587 -11.96 15.09 2.92
CA ILE A 587 -11.90 13.64 2.72
C ILE A 587 -11.85 13.30 1.23
N HIS A 588 -12.72 13.90 0.42
CA HIS A 588 -12.72 13.70 -1.04
C HIS A 588 -11.42 14.16 -1.69
N ALA A 589 -10.88 15.30 -1.27
CA ALA A 589 -9.66 15.85 -1.85
C ALA A 589 -8.39 15.02 -1.55
N ASP A 590 -8.39 14.26 -0.47
CA ASP A 590 -7.24 13.45 -0.05
C ASP A 590 -7.34 11.97 -0.49
N ASP A 591 -8.50 11.50 -0.94
CA ASP A 591 -8.73 10.09 -1.30
C ASP A 591 -8.98 9.87 -2.81
N LEU A 592 -9.11 10.94 -3.60
CA LEU A 592 -9.20 10.93 -5.06
C LEU A 592 -7.90 11.36 -5.70
#